data_142f03a0514c5cf074b0989c993d79b0
#
_entry.id   142f03a0514c5cf074b0989c993d79b0
#
_cell.length_a   1.000
_cell.length_b   1.000
_cell.length_c   1.000
_cell.angle_alpha   90.00
_cell.angle_beta   90.00
_cell.angle_gamma   90.00
#
_symmetry.space_group_name_H-M   'P 1'
#
loop_
_entity.id
_entity.type
_entity.pdbx_description
1 polymer ?
#
loop_
_entity_poly.entity_id
_entity_poly.type
_entity_poly.pdbx_seq_one_letter_code
_entity_poly.pdbx_strand_id
1 'polypeptide(L)'
;MAIISDKGLTRVLAIVAISVGSFALAGCSLLPGGGGGNTSSGGDETGTPVDETGDDVFSIEVGDCLNDADTSGEVSTVPIVECSEPHDSEAYDAGDLDDGDFPGDDAIGQAAELLCGPSFESFIGLGYEASAYDYSYYFPTEESWAAGDREVLCVAFADDASKITGSLKGINS
;
A
#
# COMPACT_ATOMS: atom_id res chain seq x y z
N MET A 1 8.30 3.66 1.48
CA MET A 1 7.32 3.97 0.41
C MET A 1 5.88 3.91 0.93
N ALA A 2 4.94 4.55 0.28
CA ALA A 2 3.51 4.41 0.56
C ALA A 2 2.80 3.85 -0.67
N ILE A 3 1.70 3.12 -0.48
CA ILE A 3 0.88 2.58 -1.55
C ILE A 3 -0.53 3.18 -1.45
N ILE A 4 -1.07 3.65 -2.56
CA ILE A 4 -2.47 4.02 -2.69
C ILE A 4 -3.11 3.05 -3.67
N SER A 5 -4.13 2.32 -3.19
CA SER A 5 -5.03 1.55 -4.02
C SER A 5 -6.32 2.35 -4.17
N ASP A 6 -6.55 2.91 -5.33
CA ASP A 6 -7.81 3.62 -5.63
C ASP A 6 -8.89 2.61 -6.01
N LYS A 7 -9.48 1.99 -5.00
CA LYS A 7 -10.73 1.25 -5.22
C LYS A 7 -11.86 2.24 -5.36
N GLY A 8 -12.07 2.67 -6.59
CA GLY A 8 -13.26 3.27 -7.14
C GLY A 8 -14.22 3.96 -6.18
N LEU A 9 -14.19 5.27 -6.15
CA LEU A 9 -15.27 6.11 -5.61
C LEU A 9 -16.53 5.96 -6.48
N THR A 10 -17.22 4.85 -6.35
CA THR A 10 -18.51 4.66 -7.01
C THR A 10 -19.60 4.50 -5.95
N ARG A 11 -20.32 5.60 -5.71
CA ARG A 11 -21.72 5.69 -5.29
C ARG A 11 -22.13 4.91 -4.04
N VAL A 12 -22.18 5.56 -2.89
CA VAL A 12 -23.26 5.34 -1.94
C VAL A 12 -23.86 6.69 -1.50
N LEU A 13 -24.89 7.08 -2.20
CA LEU A 13 -25.94 7.91 -1.62
C LEU A 13 -26.69 7.03 -0.61
N ALA A 14 -26.41 7.17 0.65
CA ALA A 14 -27.18 6.58 1.72
C ALA A 14 -27.44 7.61 2.82
N ILE A 15 -28.57 8.23 2.69
CA ILE A 15 -29.62 8.60 3.67
C ILE A 15 -29.17 8.55 5.15
N VAL A 16 -29.12 9.77 5.70
CA VAL A 16 -29.08 10.09 7.11
C VAL A 16 -30.31 9.49 7.82
N ALA A 17 -30.08 8.65 8.80
CA ALA A 17 -31.04 8.36 9.86
C ALA A 17 -30.40 8.69 11.20
N ILE A 18 -30.86 9.79 11.77
CA ILE A 18 -30.55 10.28 13.11
C ILE A 18 -31.26 9.32 14.10
N SER A 19 -30.52 8.70 15.00
CA SER A 19 -31.07 8.16 16.23
C SER A 19 -30.24 8.61 17.43
N VAL A 20 -30.85 9.51 18.17
CA VAL A 20 -30.47 9.98 19.51
C VAL A 20 -30.71 8.85 20.48
N GLY A 21 -29.71 8.45 21.22
CA GLY A 21 -29.81 7.47 22.31
C GLY A 21 -28.78 7.79 23.40
N SER A 22 -29.27 8.54 24.39
CA SER A 22 -28.55 8.79 25.64
C SER A 22 -28.55 7.54 26.49
N PHE A 23 -27.40 7.09 26.99
CA PHE A 23 -27.28 6.32 28.23
C PHE A 23 -26.03 6.73 29.01
N ALA A 24 -26.29 7.38 30.11
CA ALA A 24 -25.35 7.52 31.22
C ALA A 24 -25.46 6.28 32.09
N LEU A 25 -24.37 5.80 32.63
CA LEU A 25 -24.25 5.29 34.00
C LEU A 25 -22.79 4.88 34.31
N ALA A 26 -22.28 5.53 35.26
CA ALA A 26 -21.25 5.39 36.22
C ALA A 26 -20.99 3.96 36.75
N GLY A 27 -19.73 3.66 36.99
CA GLY A 27 -19.29 2.47 37.71
C GLY A 27 -17.81 2.58 38.08
N CYS A 28 -17.52 3.24 39.19
CA CYS A 28 -16.22 3.14 39.89
C CYS A 28 -16.06 1.76 40.49
N SER A 29 -14.90 1.17 40.35
CA SER A 29 -14.41 0.17 41.33
C SER A 29 -12.90 0.31 41.51
N LEU A 30 -12.56 0.90 42.63
CA LEU A 30 -11.23 0.84 43.23
C LEU A 30 -11.03 -0.55 43.87
N LEU A 31 -9.85 -1.13 43.66
CA LEU A 31 -9.27 -2.10 44.56
C LEU A 31 -7.74 -1.94 44.57
N PRO A 32 -7.14 -1.81 45.72
CA PRO A 32 -5.69 -1.71 45.90
C PRO A 32 -5.08 -3.02 46.40
N GLY A 33 -3.84 -3.24 46.11
CA GLY A 33 -2.93 -4.21 46.71
C GLY A 33 -2.15 -4.97 45.62
N GLY A 34 -0.86 -4.99 45.58
CA GLY A 34 0.22 -4.88 46.52
C GLY A 34 1.35 -5.73 46.01
N GLY A 35 2.53 -5.12 45.84
CA GLY A 35 3.77 -5.78 46.19
C GLY A 35 4.56 -6.49 45.09
N GLY A 36 5.80 -6.03 44.90
CA GLY A 36 6.91 -6.88 44.52
C GLY A 36 7.69 -6.45 43.28
N GLY A 37 8.76 -5.69 43.50
CA GLY A 37 9.68 -5.20 42.51
C GLY A 37 10.43 -6.27 41.72
N ASN A 38 10.88 -5.90 40.55
CA ASN A 38 12.29 -6.00 40.22
C ASN A 38 12.60 -5.13 38.99
N THR A 39 13.65 -4.35 39.15
CA THR A 39 14.30 -3.52 38.17
C THR A 39 14.83 -4.35 37.01
N SER A 40 14.53 -3.92 35.76
CA SER A 40 15.49 -4.02 34.66
C SER A 40 15.13 -2.97 33.63
N SER A 41 16.08 -2.09 33.41
CA SER A 41 16.16 -1.14 32.31
C SER A 41 16.08 -1.87 30.98
N GLY A 42 15.26 -1.35 30.06
CA GLY A 42 15.23 -1.82 28.71
C GLY A 42 14.30 -0.94 27.92
N GLY A 43 14.85 -0.20 26.98
CA GLY A 43 14.28 0.78 26.12
C GLY A 43 12.84 0.55 25.67
N ASP A 44 12.12 1.63 25.71
CA ASP A 44 10.80 1.77 25.12
C ASP A 44 11.01 1.99 23.62
N GLU A 45 11.19 0.88 22.89
CA GLU A 45 11.02 0.88 21.44
C GLU A 45 9.63 0.33 21.17
N THR A 46 8.67 1.25 21.05
CA THR A 46 7.38 0.94 20.45
C THR A 46 7.59 0.80 18.94
N GLY A 47 8.41 -0.18 18.54
CA GLY A 47 8.45 -0.68 17.18
C GLY A 47 7.24 -1.57 17.00
N THR A 48 6.31 -1.19 16.12
CA THR A 48 5.42 -2.15 15.48
C THR A 48 6.27 -3.33 15.00
N PRO A 49 5.85 -4.59 15.22
CA PRO A 49 6.56 -5.71 14.62
C PRO A 49 6.52 -5.55 13.10
N VAL A 50 7.62 -5.17 12.51
CA VAL A 50 7.84 -5.32 11.07
C VAL A 50 7.89 -6.83 10.83
N ASP A 51 7.01 -7.34 9.98
CA ASP A 51 7.09 -8.71 9.51
C ASP A 51 8.37 -8.82 8.67
N GLU A 52 9.42 -9.39 9.26
CA GLU A 52 10.74 -9.54 8.62
C GLU A 52 10.75 -10.62 7.51
N THR A 53 9.57 -11.01 6.99
CA THR A 53 9.46 -12.08 5.97
C THR A 53 9.34 -11.57 4.53
N GLY A 54 9.56 -10.28 4.28
CA GLY A 54 9.54 -9.67 2.95
C GLY A 54 10.91 -9.14 2.51
N ASP A 55 11.03 -8.89 1.21
CA ASP A 55 12.15 -8.18 0.62
C ASP A 55 11.99 -6.67 0.87
N ASP A 56 13.09 -5.92 0.89
CA ASP A 56 13.09 -4.47 1.03
C ASP A 56 12.30 -3.84 -0.13
N VAL A 57 11.32 -2.99 0.17
CA VAL A 57 10.49 -2.32 -0.84
C VAL A 57 11.30 -1.55 -1.88
N PHE A 58 12.49 -1.05 -1.50
CA PHE A 58 13.42 -0.38 -2.42
C PHE A 58 14.22 -1.33 -3.31
N SER A 59 14.09 -2.65 -3.13
CA SER A 59 14.72 -3.65 -3.98
C SER A 59 13.81 -4.19 -5.08
N ILE A 60 12.55 -3.78 -5.13
CA ILE A 60 11.59 -4.23 -6.14
C ILE A 60 11.97 -3.63 -7.49
N GLU A 61 12.03 -4.47 -8.50
CA GLU A 61 12.34 -4.05 -9.88
C GLU A 61 11.13 -4.29 -10.81
N VAL A 62 11.10 -3.58 -11.93
CA VAL A 62 10.08 -3.80 -12.97
C VAL A 62 10.18 -5.24 -13.50
N GLY A 63 9.09 -5.96 -13.43
CA GLY A 63 8.98 -7.38 -13.77
C GLY A 63 8.88 -8.30 -12.55
N ASP A 64 9.05 -7.80 -11.34
CA ASP A 64 8.86 -8.58 -10.12
C ASP A 64 7.38 -8.84 -9.83
N CYS A 65 7.09 -10.03 -9.33
CA CYS A 65 5.77 -10.42 -8.87
C CYS A 65 5.73 -10.42 -7.33
N LEU A 66 4.68 -9.84 -6.76
CA LEU A 66 4.61 -9.46 -5.35
C LEU A 66 3.43 -10.13 -4.64
N ASN A 67 3.60 -10.41 -3.35
CA ASN A 67 2.51 -10.76 -2.44
C ASN A 67 2.22 -9.58 -1.50
N ASP A 68 1.47 -8.61 -1.98
CA ASP A 68 1.25 -7.30 -1.36
C ASP A 68 -0.22 -6.96 -1.06
N ALA A 69 -1.17 -7.90 -1.23
CA ALA A 69 -2.60 -7.65 -0.99
C ALA A 69 -2.94 -7.14 0.42
N ASP A 70 -2.15 -7.51 1.41
CA ASP A 70 -2.34 -7.10 2.81
C ASP A 70 -1.57 -5.83 3.18
N THR A 71 -0.82 -5.24 2.24
CA THR A 71 -0.05 -4.01 2.48
C THR A 71 -0.94 -2.78 2.41
N SER A 72 -0.72 -1.81 3.29
CA SER A 72 -1.44 -0.54 3.27
C SER A 72 -0.68 0.52 4.06
N GLY A 73 -0.72 1.77 3.60
CA GLY A 73 -0.01 2.86 4.25
C GLY A 73 1.49 2.83 3.96
N GLU A 74 2.32 3.06 4.98
CA GLU A 74 3.78 3.00 4.83
C GLU A 74 4.25 1.55 4.80
N VAL A 75 5.04 1.20 3.78
CA VAL A 75 5.53 -0.14 3.51
C VAL A 75 7.05 -0.13 3.49
N SER A 76 7.68 -1.06 4.19
CA SER A 76 9.13 -1.25 4.21
C SER A 76 9.59 -2.57 3.60
N THR A 77 8.73 -3.59 3.65
CA THR A 77 9.03 -4.90 3.07
C THR A 77 7.80 -5.46 2.33
N VAL A 78 8.05 -6.14 1.23
CA VAL A 78 7.04 -6.86 0.42
C VAL A 78 7.66 -8.18 -0.05
N PRO A 79 6.97 -9.33 0.09
CA PRO A 79 7.48 -10.58 -0.46
C PRO A 79 7.53 -10.55 -1.99
N ILE A 80 8.73 -10.67 -2.56
CA ILE A 80 8.96 -10.91 -4.00
C ILE A 80 8.90 -12.40 -4.24
N VAL A 81 8.16 -12.84 -5.26
CA VAL A 81 7.99 -14.25 -5.60
C VAL A 81 8.20 -14.47 -7.10
N GLU A 82 8.46 -15.73 -7.49
CA GLU A 82 8.51 -16.08 -8.91
C GLU A 82 7.12 -15.89 -9.54
N CYS A 83 7.02 -15.22 -10.70
CA CYS A 83 5.74 -14.99 -11.37
C CYS A 83 5.00 -16.28 -11.78
N SER A 84 5.68 -17.41 -11.81
CA SER A 84 5.05 -18.73 -11.98
C SER A 84 4.28 -19.23 -10.76
N GLU A 85 4.50 -18.63 -9.58
CA GLU A 85 3.76 -18.92 -8.36
C GLU A 85 2.55 -17.99 -8.25
N PRO A 86 1.52 -18.32 -7.45
CA PRO A 86 0.41 -17.43 -7.19
C PRO A 86 0.85 -16.16 -6.44
N HIS A 87 0.58 -15.00 -7.03
CA HIS A 87 0.96 -13.68 -6.50
C HIS A 87 -0.19 -12.68 -6.60
N ASP A 88 -0.05 -11.52 -5.95
CA ASP A 88 -1.09 -10.50 -5.90
C ASP A 88 -0.95 -9.48 -7.02
N SER A 89 0.27 -9.01 -7.28
CA SER A 89 0.55 -7.95 -8.23
C SER A 89 1.86 -8.17 -8.99
N GLU A 90 2.06 -7.44 -10.08
CA GLU A 90 3.28 -7.42 -10.88
C GLU A 90 3.72 -5.97 -11.10
N ALA A 91 4.99 -5.66 -10.78
CA ALA A 91 5.61 -4.37 -11.06
C ALA A 91 5.82 -4.22 -12.57
N TYR A 92 5.23 -3.17 -13.20
CA TYR A 92 5.23 -3.08 -14.66
C TYR A 92 5.92 -1.83 -15.22
N ASP A 93 6.07 -0.79 -14.42
CA ASP A 93 6.78 0.44 -14.80
C ASP A 93 7.31 1.14 -13.56
N ALA A 94 8.34 1.97 -13.73
CA ALA A 94 8.91 2.80 -12.67
C ALA A 94 9.46 4.10 -13.26
N GLY A 95 9.50 5.14 -12.43
CA GLY A 95 10.09 6.42 -12.82
C GLY A 95 10.35 7.32 -11.64
N ASP A 96 11.39 8.13 -11.76
CA ASP A 96 11.77 9.08 -10.73
C ASP A 96 11.04 10.42 -10.89
N LEU A 97 10.60 10.96 -9.77
CA LEU A 97 10.11 12.32 -9.67
C LEU A 97 11.26 13.33 -9.70
N ASP A 98 10.97 14.56 -10.10
CA ASP A 98 11.95 15.64 -10.13
C ASP A 98 12.47 15.95 -8.71
N ASP A 99 13.78 16.28 -8.63
CA ASP A 99 14.39 16.74 -7.39
C ASP A 99 13.78 18.06 -6.89
N GLY A 100 13.72 18.19 -5.57
CA GLY A 100 13.21 19.39 -4.92
C GLY A 100 12.74 19.14 -3.49
N ASP A 101 12.02 20.10 -2.94
CA ASP A 101 11.32 19.95 -1.67
C ASP A 101 10.19 18.91 -1.83
N PHE A 102 9.86 18.20 -0.74
CA PHE A 102 8.76 17.23 -0.76
C PHE A 102 7.45 17.89 -1.22
N PRO A 103 6.86 17.48 -2.35
CA PRO A 103 5.71 18.18 -2.92
C PRO A 103 4.37 17.86 -2.25
N GLY A 104 4.35 16.85 -1.37
CA GLY A 104 3.18 16.30 -0.70
C GLY A 104 2.52 15.17 -1.47
N ASP A 105 1.82 14.28 -0.73
CA ASP A 105 1.22 13.04 -1.26
C ASP A 105 0.27 13.28 -2.44
N ASP A 106 -0.55 14.34 -2.38
CA ASP A 106 -1.48 14.67 -3.47
C ASP A 106 -0.77 14.98 -4.80
N ALA A 107 0.37 15.68 -4.73
CA ALA A 107 1.14 16.02 -5.93
C ALA A 107 1.90 14.80 -6.47
N ILE A 108 2.43 13.97 -5.59
CA ILE A 108 3.06 12.70 -5.95
C ILE A 108 2.04 11.75 -6.59
N GLY A 109 0.85 11.63 -6.00
CA GLY A 109 -0.23 10.82 -6.55
C GLY A 109 -0.62 11.24 -7.98
N GLN A 110 -0.75 12.53 -8.24
CA GLN A 110 -1.02 13.02 -9.59
C GLN A 110 0.11 12.70 -10.59
N ALA A 111 1.36 12.78 -10.15
CA ALA A 111 2.50 12.40 -10.99
C ALA A 111 2.53 10.88 -11.25
N ALA A 112 2.22 10.08 -10.24
CA ALA A 112 2.11 8.62 -10.36
C ALA A 112 1.01 8.21 -11.36
N GLU A 113 -0.16 8.84 -11.30
CA GLU A 113 -1.24 8.59 -12.28
C GLU A 113 -0.82 8.91 -13.72
N LEU A 114 -0.05 10.00 -13.91
CA LEU A 114 0.47 10.36 -15.23
C LEU A 114 1.54 9.40 -15.76
N LEU A 115 2.27 8.73 -14.88
CA LEU A 115 3.24 7.70 -15.23
C LEU A 115 2.55 6.35 -15.44
N CYS A 116 1.83 5.87 -14.44
CA CYS A 116 1.31 4.50 -14.38
C CYS A 116 0.13 4.26 -15.32
N GLY A 117 -0.79 5.22 -15.46
CA GLY A 117 -1.98 5.04 -16.30
C GLY A 117 -1.68 4.74 -17.78
N PRO A 118 -0.89 5.57 -18.48
CA PRO A 118 -0.52 5.30 -19.87
C PRO A 118 0.33 4.05 -20.08
N SER A 119 1.22 3.74 -19.13
CA SER A 119 2.09 2.57 -19.22
C SER A 119 1.33 1.27 -18.93
N PHE A 120 0.26 1.31 -18.12
CA PHE A 120 -0.64 0.18 -17.88
C PHE A 120 -1.24 -0.36 -19.18
N GLU A 121 -1.80 0.49 -20.04
CA GLU A 121 -2.34 0.07 -21.33
C GLU A 121 -1.29 -0.60 -22.22
N SER A 122 -0.07 -0.05 -22.21
CA SER A 122 1.04 -0.62 -22.96
C SER A 122 1.49 -1.97 -22.42
N PHE A 123 1.40 -2.16 -21.10
CA PHE A 123 1.81 -3.39 -20.41
C PHE A 123 0.77 -4.50 -20.56
N ILE A 124 -0.49 -4.24 -20.21
CA ILE A 124 -1.60 -5.21 -20.33
C ILE A 124 -1.95 -5.51 -21.79
N GLY A 125 -1.85 -4.49 -22.68
CA GLY A 125 -2.27 -4.58 -24.08
C GLY A 125 -3.75 -4.25 -24.30
N LEU A 126 -4.43 -3.74 -23.24
CA LEU A 126 -5.83 -3.33 -23.26
C LEU A 126 -5.99 -2.08 -22.39
N GLY A 127 -6.84 -1.15 -22.81
CA GLY A 127 -7.12 0.06 -22.05
C GLY A 127 -7.78 -0.26 -20.70
N TYR A 128 -7.47 0.52 -19.67
CA TYR A 128 -7.92 0.36 -18.30
C TYR A 128 -9.41 0.05 -18.15
N GLU A 129 -10.28 0.86 -18.78
CA GLU A 129 -11.75 0.71 -18.72
C GLU A 129 -12.29 -0.64 -19.24
N ALA A 130 -11.48 -1.37 -20.01
CA ALA A 130 -11.87 -2.62 -20.65
C ALA A 130 -11.11 -3.83 -20.08
N SER A 131 -10.16 -3.59 -19.19
CA SER A 131 -9.33 -4.61 -18.57
C SER A 131 -10.03 -5.28 -17.38
N ALA A 132 -9.69 -6.54 -17.11
CA ALA A 132 -9.99 -7.25 -15.86
C ALA A 132 -8.95 -6.97 -14.77
N TYR A 133 -7.99 -6.11 -15.05
CA TYR A 133 -6.90 -5.73 -14.15
C TYR A 133 -6.97 -4.25 -13.84
N ASP A 134 -6.47 -3.90 -12.66
CA ASP A 134 -6.34 -2.55 -12.13
C ASP A 134 -4.86 -2.27 -11.84
N TYR A 135 -4.52 -1.04 -11.49
CA TYR A 135 -3.17 -0.68 -11.10
C TYR A 135 -3.14 0.16 -9.83
N SER A 136 -2.01 0.13 -9.18
CA SER A 136 -1.66 0.95 -8.04
C SER A 136 -0.19 1.35 -8.15
N TYR A 137 0.33 2.05 -7.15
CA TYR A 137 1.72 2.46 -7.17
C TYR A 137 2.29 2.61 -5.76
N TYR A 138 3.58 2.28 -5.64
CA TYR A 138 4.39 2.68 -4.50
C TYR A 138 5.01 4.04 -4.80
N PHE A 139 5.18 4.88 -3.78
CA PHE A 139 5.68 6.22 -3.95
C PHE A 139 6.42 6.70 -2.69
N PRO A 140 7.31 7.72 -2.79
CA PRO A 140 8.08 8.22 -1.67
C PRO A 140 7.20 8.79 -0.56
N THR A 141 7.51 8.44 0.69
CA THR A 141 7.03 9.17 1.88
C THR A 141 7.88 10.41 2.10
N GLU A 142 7.44 11.36 2.97
CA GLU A 142 8.27 12.51 3.35
C GLU A 142 9.62 12.07 3.93
N GLU A 143 9.65 10.97 4.71
CA GLU A 143 10.87 10.43 5.30
C GLU A 143 11.82 9.84 4.24
N SER A 144 11.32 8.99 3.35
CA SER A 144 12.15 8.41 2.28
C SER A 144 12.60 9.47 1.28
N TRP A 145 11.75 10.48 0.98
CA TRP A 145 12.12 11.63 0.16
C TRP A 145 13.30 12.40 0.74
N ALA A 146 13.28 12.64 2.06
CA ALA A 146 14.40 13.29 2.75
C ALA A 146 15.69 12.44 2.71
N ALA A 147 15.56 11.13 2.56
CA ALA A 147 16.68 10.20 2.36
C ALA A 147 17.13 10.08 0.89
N GLY A 148 16.41 10.71 -0.06
CA GLY A 148 16.77 10.75 -1.48
C GLY A 148 15.92 9.88 -2.39
N ASP A 149 14.87 9.23 -1.86
CA ASP A 149 13.92 8.46 -2.65
C ASP A 149 13.09 9.38 -3.56
N ARG A 150 12.92 8.98 -4.81
CA ARG A 150 12.14 9.70 -5.84
C ARG A 150 11.29 8.75 -6.66
N GLU A 151 11.44 7.45 -6.45
CA GLU A 151 10.83 6.46 -7.31
C GLU A 151 9.32 6.34 -7.09
N VAL A 152 8.59 6.32 -8.20
CA VAL A 152 7.23 5.81 -8.29
C VAL A 152 7.30 4.48 -9.01
N LEU A 153 6.84 3.40 -8.35
CA LEU A 153 6.79 2.06 -8.90
C LEU A 153 5.35 1.65 -9.14
N CYS A 154 4.99 1.35 -10.39
CA CYS A 154 3.65 0.96 -10.81
C CYS A 154 3.45 -0.53 -10.71
N VAL A 155 2.35 -0.98 -10.09
CA VAL A 155 1.99 -2.40 -9.95
C VAL A 155 0.61 -2.67 -10.53
N ALA A 156 0.44 -3.79 -11.24
CA ALA A 156 -0.83 -4.24 -11.80
C ALA A 156 -1.34 -5.46 -11.03
N PHE A 157 -2.65 -5.54 -10.80
CA PHE A 157 -3.29 -6.62 -10.04
C PHE A 157 -4.68 -6.94 -10.61
N ALA A 158 -5.27 -8.08 -10.22
CA ALA A 158 -6.63 -8.43 -10.65
C ALA A 158 -7.67 -7.55 -9.94
N ASP A 159 -8.63 -6.98 -10.68
CA ASP A 159 -9.69 -6.09 -10.13
C ASP A 159 -10.54 -6.78 -9.04
N ASP A 160 -10.72 -8.10 -9.14
CA ASP A 160 -11.43 -8.89 -8.15
C ASP A 160 -10.55 -9.36 -6.96
N ALA A 161 -9.32 -8.89 -6.89
CA ALA A 161 -8.31 -9.27 -5.90
C ALA A 161 -7.99 -10.77 -5.85
N SER A 162 -8.20 -11.48 -6.94
CA SER A 162 -7.77 -12.87 -7.06
C SER A 162 -6.27 -12.97 -7.33
N LYS A 163 -5.66 -14.07 -6.87
CA LYS A 163 -4.25 -14.33 -7.19
C LYS A 163 -4.06 -14.55 -8.68
N ILE A 164 -2.97 -13.99 -9.19
CA ILE A 164 -2.50 -14.15 -10.55
C ILE A 164 -1.46 -15.28 -10.61
N THR A 165 -1.26 -15.89 -11.77
CA THR A 165 -0.17 -16.83 -12.04
C THR A 165 0.36 -16.58 -13.44
N GLY A 166 1.64 -16.34 -13.57
CA GLY A 166 2.26 -15.87 -14.80
C GLY A 166 2.25 -14.34 -14.91
N SER A 167 3.01 -13.79 -15.85
CA SER A 167 3.07 -12.35 -16.08
C SER A 167 1.80 -11.84 -16.75
N LEU A 168 1.39 -10.62 -16.37
CA LEU A 168 0.28 -9.87 -16.97
C LEU A 168 0.67 -9.18 -18.28
N LYS A 169 1.95 -9.16 -18.64
CA LYS A 169 2.44 -8.47 -19.83
C LYS A 169 1.81 -9.00 -21.11
N GLY A 170 1.04 -8.15 -21.77
CA GLY A 170 0.39 -8.49 -23.03
C GLY A 170 -0.73 -9.52 -22.92
N ILE A 171 -1.33 -9.65 -21.73
CA ILE A 171 -2.40 -10.64 -21.48
C ILE A 171 -3.69 -10.31 -22.27
N ASN A 172 -3.93 -9.05 -22.61
CA ASN A 172 -5.06 -8.57 -23.40
C ASN A 172 -6.45 -8.97 -22.86
N SER A 173 -6.66 -8.93 -21.55
CA SER A 173 -7.92 -9.27 -20.88
C SER A 173 -8.29 -8.34 -19.73
#